data_d66b94dae129b1a512fbc1beea61580a
#
_entry.id   d66b94dae129b1a512fbc1beea61580a
#
_cell.length_a   1.000
_cell.length_b   1.000
_cell.length_c   1.000
_cell.angle_alpha   90.00
_cell.angle_beta   90.00
_cell.angle_gamma   90.00
#
_symmetry.space_group_name_H-M   'P 1'
#
loop_
_entity.id
_entity.type
_entity.pdbx_description
1 polymer ?
#
loop_
_entity_poly.entity_id
_entity_poly.type
_entity_poly.pdbx_seq_one_letter_code
_entity_poly.pdbx_strand_id
1 'polypeptide(L)'
;MKVYLASWGNPLEWSNAKYRHGPVGVAYYSYTTLPFMMREYGVDKAIIIALDSVITARSRSPNEKALDCAKQVGLNVKDNLISPGEVKDYNEWVGLVNRYVTCVAVKSMGIDSAGNINVAVVPYVGVREGVRYGAGSNVEPGVYLTYALARLLDILSEAPRAIEESPTAPTAQSTALTQASGLKDVKELIVDITHGINYMPLLTVELAKMLASLALALNGFKAGYAVDVRIFNAVEVGTEDNVRVFDVRNIGELRMGRYYLDPIITAIRTNAKSLDQNELAVIGSLMMNAPVALIQSCRELIKADEASWVLANLTYGELLKAINVSKSGGSYTITFTKYVKPEVAYAKLFTRCLCASLLDWLKSEKLLGNYMPADRLKEAIAPYFEKVSKASEVIIRDTFDSLRSILSRRVAPRQRQVGAAVSVKCYRYILRNFMAHAGFYMDPEPWLDVKVDLNVEVGYYKNWDLVKRFIIDCLTRQLLT
;
A
#
# COMPACT_ATOMS: atom_id res chain seq x y z
N MET A 1 0.20 10.24 13.32
CA MET A 1 1.57 9.70 13.21
C MET A 1 2.23 10.26 11.96
N LYS A 2 3.48 10.71 12.09
CA LYS A 2 4.38 11.11 11.00
C LYS A 2 5.38 9.98 10.76
N VAL A 3 5.44 9.48 9.54
CA VAL A 3 6.32 8.36 9.17
C VAL A 3 7.36 8.86 8.17
N TYR A 4 8.63 8.64 8.49
CA TYR A 4 9.74 8.87 7.59
C TYR A 4 10.06 7.60 6.81
N LEU A 5 10.16 7.73 5.51
CA LEU A 5 10.52 6.67 4.57
C LEU A 5 11.79 7.08 3.83
N ALA A 6 12.87 6.35 3.99
CA ALA A 6 14.11 6.59 3.27
C ALA A 6 14.53 5.36 2.47
N SER A 7 14.88 5.55 1.20
CA SER A 7 15.56 4.51 0.43
C SER A 7 17.07 4.64 0.59
N TRP A 8 17.72 3.55 1.06
CA TRP A 8 19.16 3.54 1.29
C TRP A 8 19.87 2.59 0.32
N GLY A 9 20.86 3.15 -0.40
CA GLY A 9 21.78 2.41 -1.25
C GLY A 9 22.94 1.78 -0.47
N ASN A 10 24.17 1.99 -0.95
CA ASN A 10 25.36 1.39 -0.37
C ASN A 10 25.99 2.29 0.72
N PRO A 11 25.86 1.97 2.03
CA PRO A 11 26.43 2.77 3.09
C PRO A 11 27.97 2.88 3.08
N LEU A 12 28.66 1.94 2.43
CA LEU A 12 30.13 2.01 2.31
C LEU A 12 30.63 3.21 1.51
N GLU A 13 29.82 3.78 0.65
CA GLU A 13 30.19 4.91 -0.22
C GLU A 13 29.88 6.28 0.39
N TRP A 14 29.26 6.32 1.55
CA TRP A 14 28.85 7.57 2.17
C TRP A 14 30.00 8.21 2.94
N SER A 15 30.15 9.52 2.79
CA SER A 15 31.07 10.34 3.53
C SER A 15 30.33 11.21 4.55
N ASN A 16 31.02 11.60 5.61
CA ASN A 16 30.48 12.58 6.56
C ASN A 16 30.23 13.91 5.86
N ALA A 17 29.05 14.49 6.12
CA ALA A 17 28.61 15.72 5.47
C ALA A 17 27.80 16.59 6.43
N LYS A 18 27.66 17.86 6.11
CA LYS A 18 26.74 18.81 6.77
C LYS A 18 25.41 18.79 6.04
N TYR A 19 24.31 18.50 6.74
CA TYR A 19 22.96 18.60 6.22
C TYR A 19 22.24 19.76 6.88
N ARG A 20 21.68 20.70 6.09
CA ARG A 20 20.94 21.85 6.61
C ARG A 20 19.78 22.22 5.66
N HIS A 21 18.87 23.05 6.13
CA HIS A 21 17.82 23.66 5.32
C HIS A 21 18.16 25.13 5.10
N GLY A 22 18.47 25.48 3.84
CA GLY A 22 18.91 26.82 3.47
C GLY A 22 20.31 27.22 4.02
N PRO A 23 20.76 28.42 3.69
CA PRO A 23 22.13 28.85 4.01
C PRO A 23 22.38 29.11 5.50
N VAL A 24 21.34 29.43 6.26
CA VAL A 24 21.41 29.82 7.69
C VAL A 24 20.79 28.79 8.65
N GLY A 25 20.31 27.65 8.13
CA GLY A 25 19.71 26.60 8.94
C GLY A 25 20.72 25.88 9.83
N VAL A 26 20.21 25.26 10.90
CA VAL A 26 21.02 24.39 11.77
C VAL A 26 21.61 23.27 10.93
N ALA A 27 22.93 23.07 11.03
CA ALA A 27 23.65 22.03 10.31
C ALA A 27 23.82 20.79 11.19
N TYR A 28 23.52 19.62 10.62
CA TYR A 28 23.72 18.32 11.23
C TYR A 28 24.85 17.57 10.54
N TYR A 29 25.87 17.17 11.30
CA TYR A 29 26.98 16.38 10.79
C TYR A 29 26.63 14.90 10.84
N SER A 30 26.54 14.27 9.70
CA SER A 30 26.19 12.85 9.59
C SER A 30 26.63 12.24 8.26
N TYR A 31 26.54 10.92 8.15
CA TYR A 31 26.65 10.17 6.89
C TYR A 31 25.34 10.14 6.11
N THR A 32 24.24 10.50 6.74
CA THR A 32 22.89 10.43 6.16
C THR A 32 22.05 11.63 6.58
N THR A 33 20.98 11.87 5.87
CA THR A 33 19.96 12.86 6.20
C THR A 33 19.12 12.47 7.42
N LEU A 34 19.18 11.21 7.89
CA LEU A 34 18.32 10.70 8.95
C LEU A 34 18.33 11.56 10.24
N PRO A 35 19.48 11.99 10.81
CA PRO A 35 19.48 12.82 12.02
C PRO A 35 18.79 14.17 11.80
N PHE A 36 19.00 14.77 10.63
CA PHE A 36 18.35 16.00 10.24
C PHE A 36 16.82 15.81 10.17
N MET A 37 16.37 14.80 9.42
CA MET A 37 14.95 14.56 9.21
C MET A 37 14.20 14.22 10.51
N MET A 38 14.80 13.39 11.36
CA MET A 38 14.21 13.02 12.66
C MET A 38 13.98 14.23 13.57
N ARG A 39 14.92 15.16 13.62
CA ARG A 39 14.87 16.32 14.52
C ARG A 39 14.03 17.46 13.95
N GLU A 40 14.24 17.83 12.69
CA GLU A 40 13.57 18.98 12.08
C GLU A 40 12.07 18.74 11.84
N TYR A 41 11.67 17.50 11.55
CA TYR A 41 10.28 17.19 11.19
C TYR A 41 9.49 16.46 12.28
N GLY A 42 10.11 16.13 13.41
CA GLY A 42 9.42 15.47 14.52
C GLY A 42 8.80 14.14 14.11
N VAL A 43 9.61 13.26 13.55
CA VAL A 43 9.19 11.95 13.03
C VAL A 43 8.86 11.01 14.19
N ASP A 44 7.68 10.38 14.13
CA ASP A 44 7.26 9.39 15.15
C ASP A 44 7.89 8.02 14.89
N LYS A 45 8.01 7.62 13.61
CA LYS A 45 8.58 6.33 13.19
C LYS A 45 9.40 6.49 11.92
N ALA A 46 10.66 6.07 11.94
CA ALA A 46 11.53 6.04 10.78
C ALA A 46 11.63 4.63 10.20
N ILE A 47 11.49 4.50 8.89
CA ILE A 47 11.59 3.25 8.15
C ILE A 47 12.61 3.42 7.02
N ILE A 48 13.70 2.66 7.11
CA ILE A 48 14.75 2.64 6.11
C ILE A 48 14.51 1.45 5.19
N ILE A 49 14.34 1.71 3.91
CA ILE A 49 14.16 0.67 2.89
C ILE A 49 15.52 0.38 2.26
N ALA A 50 16.02 -0.83 2.45
CA ALA A 50 17.32 -1.26 1.96
C ALA A 50 17.21 -2.51 1.12
N LEU A 51 17.98 -2.56 0.01
CA LEU A 51 18.09 -3.77 -0.80
C LEU A 51 18.86 -4.86 -0.05
N ASP A 52 18.49 -6.11 -0.24
CA ASP A 52 19.20 -7.26 0.31
C ASP A 52 20.65 -7.39 -0.20
N SER A 53 20.97 -6.71 -1.29
CA SER A 53 22.30 -6.65 -1.87
C SER A 53 23.29 -5.71 -1.15
N VAL A 54 22.85 -4.94 -0.14
CA VAL A 54 23.77 -4.01 0.55
C VAL A 54 24.88 -4.72 1.33
N ILE A 55 24.71 -6.00 1.69
CA ILE A 55 25.73 -6.82 2.36
C ILE A 55 26.66 -7.55 1.38
N THR A 56 26.57 -7.25 0.08
CA THR A 56 27.52 -7.68 -0.95
C THR A 56 28.01 -6.45 -1.71
N ALA A 57 28.68 -5.57 -0.99
CA ALA A 57 29.04 -4.25 -1.52
C ALA A 57 30.56 -4.03 -1.40
N ARG A 58 31.12 -3.35 -2.38
CA ARG A 58 32.52 -2.93 -2.40
C ARG A 58 32.60 -1.41 -2.53
N SER A 59 33.60 -0.80 -1.92
CA SER A 59 33.93 0.62 -2.12
C SER A 59 35.44 0.81 -2.23
N ARG A 60 35.87 1.76 -3.06
CA ARG A 60 37.28 2.15 -3.16
C ARG A 60 37.75 2.95 -1.93
N SER A 61 36.83 3.75 -1.37
CA SER A 61 37.09 4.59 -0.20
C SER A 61 35.93 4.35 0.80
N PRO A 62 35.95 3.22 1.52
CA PRO A 62 34.83 2.82 2.33
C PRO A 62 34.65 3.71 3.56
N ASN A 63 33.42 3.93 3.96
CA ASN A 63 33.06 4.51 5.22
C ASN A 63 33.48 3.58 6.37
N GLU A 64 34.37 4.05 7.23
CA GLU A 64 34.89 3.26 8.35
C GLU A 64 33.81 2.79 9.32
N LYS A 65 32.82 3.65 9.65
CA LYS A 65 31.72 3.26 10.53
C LYS A 65 30.84 2.18 9.92
N ALA A 66 30.65 2.21 8.60
CA ALA A 66 29.92 1.16 7.90
C ALA A 66 30.71 -0.16 7.88
N LEU A 67 32.05 -0.10 7.72
CA LEU A 67 32.92 -1.30 7.84
C LEU A 67 32.88 -1.88 9.25
N ASP A 68 32.93 -1.03 10.27
CA ASP A 68 32.84 -1.47 11.67
C ASP A 68 31.49 -2.14 11.95
N CYS A 69 30.39 -1.55 11.44
CA CYS A 69 29.08 -2.19 11.53
C CYS A 69 29.08 -3.55 10.84
N ALA A 70 29.68 -3.68 9.65
CA ALA A 70 29.77 -4.94 8.94
C ALA A 70 30.49 -6.02 9.80
N LYS A 71 31.63 -5.67 10.38
CA LYS A 71 32.38 -6.57 11.29
C LYS A 71 31.55 -6.94 12.53
N GLN A 72 30.92 -5.94 13.16
CA GLN A 72 30.13 -6.11 14.38
C GLN A 72 28.94 -7.07 14.19
N VAL A 73 28.32 -7.10 13.01
CA VAL A 73 27.19 -7.99 12.70
C VAL A 73 27.61 -9.33 12.12
N GLY A 74 28.92 -9.61 11.99
CA GLY A 74 29.43 -10.88 11.51
C GLY A 74 29.55 -11.01 9.99
N LEU A 75 29.59 -9.89 9.25
CA LEU A 75 29.91 -9.91 7.83
C LEU A 75 31.42 -10.05 7.63
N ASN A 76 31.82 -10.77 6.58
CA ASN A 76 33.20 -10.82 6.17
C ASN A 76 33.62 -9.51 5.51
N VAL A 77 34.75 -8.96 5.94
CA VAL A 77 35.32 -7.73 5.36
C VAL A 77 36.71 -8.06 4.83
N LYS A 78 36.86 -8.02 3.49
CA LYS A 78 38.14 -8.26 2.81
C LYS A 78 38.29 -7.33 1.61
N ASP A 79 39.41 -6.63 1.51
CA ASP A 79 39.72 -5.73 0.38
C ASP A 79 38.58 -4.71 0.09
N ASN A 80 38.05 -4.12 1.16
CA ASN A 80 36.91 -3.18 1.12
C ASN A 80 35.62 -3.76 0.52
N LEU A 81 35.53 -5.07 0.42
CA LEU A 81 34.33 -5.83 0.08
C LEU A 81 33.72 -6.35 1.37
N ILE A 82 32.43 -6.10 1.57
CA ILE A 82 31.63 -6.82 2.55
C ILE A 82 30.88 -7.95 1.88
N SER A 83 30.82 -9.09 2.54
CA SER A 83 30.10 -10.26 2.05
C SER A 83 29.52 -11.05 3.21
N PRO A 84 28.38 -11.72 3.04
CA PRO A 84 27.88 -12.65 4.06
C PRO A 84 28.85 -13.82 4.20
N GLY A 85 28.96 -14.37 5.40
CA GLY A 85 29.63 -15.62 5.67
C GLY A 85 28.83 -16.81 5.13
N GLU A 86 28.72 -17.87 5.93
CA GLU A 86 27.77 -18.95 5.62
C GLU A 86 26.37 -18.53 6.01
N VAL A 87 25.42 -18.61 5.08
CA VAL A 87 24.02 -18.28 5.28
C VAL A 87 23.19 -19.50 4.86
N LYS A 88 22.30 -19.94 5.74
CA LYS A 88 21.50 -21.16 5.55
C LYS A 88 20.27 -20.92 4.69
N ASP A 89 19.62 -19.78 4.87
CA ASP A 89 18.36 -19.43 4.19
C ASP A 89 18.22 -17.91 4.00
N TYR A 90 17.14 -17.52 3.34
CA TYR A 90 16.89 -16.11 3.05
C TYR A 90 16.50 -15.30 4.28
N ASN A 91 15.90 -15.90 5.33
CA ASN A 91 15.58 -15.19 6.57
C ASN A 91 16.87 -14.77 7.31
N GLU A 92 17.88 -15.65 7.34
CA GLU A 92 19.19 -15.33 7.90
C GLU A 92 19.86 -14.20 7.10
N TRP A 93 19.76 -14.23 5.75
CA TRP A 93 20.23 -13.16 4.86
C TRP A 93 19.59 -11.82 5.22
N VAL A 94 18.26 -11.77 5.27
CA VAL A 94 17.48 -10.57 5.66
C VAL A 94 17.86 -10.11 7.08
N GLY A 95 18.06 -11.04 8.00
CA GLY A 95 18.51 -10.75 9.36
C GLY A 95 19.88 -10.04 9.41
N LEU A 96 20.83 -10.47 8.57
CA LEU A 96 22.14 -9.82 8.43
C LEU A 96 22.00 -8.40 7.88
N VAL A 97 21.21 -8.22 6.81
CA VAL A 97 20.93 -6.89 6.23
C VAL A 97 20.31 -5.96 7.26
N ASN A 98 19.30 -6.44 7.98
CA ASN A 98 18.61 -5.66 9.01
C ASN A 98 19.58 -5.18 10.09
N ARG A 99 20.37 -6.09 10.68
CA ARG A 99 21.36 -5.72 11.72
C ARG A 99 22.41 -4.73 11.18
N TYR A 100 22.90 -4.95 9.95
CA TYR A 100 23.89 -4.06 9.34
C TYR A 100 23.35 -2.64 9.13
N VAL A 101 22.19 -2.50 8.49
CA VAL A 101 21.57 -1.20 8.21
C VAL A 101 21.15 -0.49 9.50
N THR A 102 20.61 -1.22 10.47
CA THR A 102 20.30 -0.68 11.80
C THR A 102 21.54 -0.15 12.51
N CYS A 103 22.64 -0.90 12.50
CA CYS A 103 23.91 -0.43 13.08
C CYS A 103 24.39 0.87 12.43
N VAL A 104 24.34 0.96 11.09
CA VAL A 104 24.73 2.18 10.36
C VAL A 104 23.81 3.35 10.73
N ALA A 105 22.51 3.12 10.84
CA ALA A 105 21.53 4.14 11.22
C ALA A 105 21.81 4.68 12.63
N VAL A 106 21.98 3.79 13.60
CA VAL A 106 22.30 4.13 14.99
C VAL A 106 23.60 4.95 15.08
N LYS A 107 24.66 4.50 14.40
CA LYS A 107 25.93 5.23 14.34
C LYS A 107 25.81 6.59 13.63
N SER A 108 24.94 6.71 12.63
CA SER A 108 24.70 7.99 11.95
C SER A 108 23.96 8.99 12.83
N MET A 109 23.08 8.49 13.69
CA MET A 109 22.34 9.30 14.68
C MET A 109 23.18 9.72 15.89
N GLY A 110 24.29 9.02 16.15
CA GLY A 110 25.08 9.20 17.37
C GLY A 110 24.31 8.83 18.65
N ILE A 111 23.48 7.77 18.57
CA ILE A 111 22.69 7.23 19.68
C ILE A 111 23.09 5.77 19.94
N ASP A 112 22.75 5.27 21.12
CA ASP A 112 23.14 3.91 21.54
C ASP A 112 22.11 2.83 21.17
N SER A 113 20.88 3.23 20.78
CA SER A 113 19.82 2.30 20.44
C SER A 113 19.00 2.77 19.24
N ALA A 114 18.40 1.82 18.52
CA ALA A 114 17.61 2.10 17.32
C ALA A 114 16.31 2.89 17.59
N GLY A 115 15.77 2.82 18.82
CA GLY A 115 14.55 3.53 19.18
C GLY A 115 13.40 3.29 18.16
N ASN A 116 12.98 4.37 17.50
CA ASN A 116 11.90 4.34 16.50
C ASN A 116 12.39 4.07 15.07
N ILE A 117 13.63 3.58 14.89
CA ILE A 117 14.21 3.26 13.58
C ILE A 117 13.94 1.80 13.24
N ASN A 118 13.35 1.57 12.09
CA ASN A 118 13.04 0.24 11.57
C ASN A 118 13.66 0.07 10.17
N VAL A 119 13.96 -1.17 9.80
CA VAL A 119 14.47 -1.50 8.47
C VAL A 119 13.50 -2.39 7.72
N ALA A 120 13.19 -2.00 6.51
CA ALA A 120 12.47 -2.80 5.54
C ALA A 120 13.46 -3.34 4.50
N VAL A 121 13.84 -4.60 4.63
CA VAL A 121 14.70 -5.26 3.65
C VAL A 121 13.87 -5.69 2.47
N VAL A 122 14.31 -5.34 1.26
CA VAL A 122 13.62 -5.68 0.02
C VAL A 122 14.56 -6.37 -0.96
N PRO A 123 14.07 -7.31 -1.76
CA PRO A 123 14.90 -8.03 -2.71
C PRO A 123 15.45 -7.12 -3.82
N TYR A 124 16.69 -7.34 -4.17
CA TYR A 124 17.33 -6.81 -5.36
C TYR A 124 17.15 -7.77 -6.55
N VAL A 125 17.15 -7.23 -7.76
CA VAL A 125 17.16 -8.01 -9.00
C VAL A 125 18.37 -7.63 -9.83
N GLY A 126 19.26 -8.57 -10.09
CA GLY A 126 20.47 -8.33 -10.85
C GLY A 126 21.67 -9.13 -10.36
N VAL A 127 22.86 -8.67 -10.70
CA VAL A 127 24.13 -9.27 -10.25
C VAL A 127 24.95 -8.22 -9.51
N ARG A 128 25.48 -8.56 -8.35
CA ARG A 128 26.37 -7.70 -7.57
C ARG A 128 27.46 -8.50 -6.88
N GLU A 129 28.74 -8.13 -7.11
CA GLU A 129 29.92 -8.78 -6.51
C GLU A 129 29.87 -10.31 -6.58
N GLY A 130 29.49 -10.85 -7.75
CA GLY A 130 29.39 -12.28 -8.00
C GLY A 130 28.10 -12.96 -7.50
N VAL A 131 27.28 -12.29 -6.69
CA VAL A 131 25.98 -12.81 -6.24
C VAL A 131 24.90 -12.52 -7.27
N ARG A 132 24.09 -13.53 -7.60
CA ARG A 132 22.94 -13.40 -8.50
C ARG A 132 21.65 -13.28 -7.70
N TYR A 133 20.90 -12.22 -7.93
CA TYR A 133 19.63 -11.93 -7.29
C TYR A 133 18.48 -12.03 -8.29
N GLY A 134 17.41 -12.72 -7.94
CA GLY A 134 16.25 -12.89 -8.81
C GLY A 134 16.49 -13.88 -9.96
N ALA A 135 17.46 -14.78 -9.84
CA ALA A 135 17.76 -15.76 -10.89
C ALA A 135 16.59 -16.75 -11.09
N GLY A 136 16.39 -17.18 -12.35
CA GLY A 136 15.44 -18.24 -12.71
C GLY A 136 13.98 -17.84 -12.77
N SER A 137 13.64 -16.57 -12.55
CA SER A 137 12.28 -16.05 -12.65
C SER A 137 12.25 -14.74 -13.45
N ASN A 138 11.12 -14.47 -14.13
CA ASN A 138 10.88 -13.18 -14.78
C ASN A 138 10.53 -12.10 -13.75
N VAL A 139 11.34 -11.95 -12.69
CA VAL A 139 11.14 -10.98 -11.64
C VAL A 139 11.65 -9.62 -12.11
N GLU A 140 10.78 -8.65 -12.08
CA GLU A 140 11.07 -7.26 -12.43
C GLU A 140 11.50 -6.45 -11.20
N PRO A 141 12.20 -5.32 -11.34
CA PRO A 141 12.52 -4.42 -10.22
C PRO A 141 11.32 -4.00 -9.38
N GLY A 142 10.11 -4.05 -9.94
CA GLY A 142 8.85 -3.81 -9.24
C GLY A 142 8.58 -4.74 -8.05
N VAL A 143 9.26 -5.87 -7.93
CA VAL A 143 9.23 -6.75 -6.75
C VAL A 143 9.52 -5.97 -5.46
N TYR A 144 10.35 -4.95 -5.54
CA TYR A 144 10.62 -3.98 -4.47
C TYR A 144 9.33 -3.51 -3.80
N LEU A 145 8.32 -3.08 -4.57
CA LEU A 145 7.07 -2.54 -4.03
C LEU A 145 6.28 -3.58 -3.24
N THR A 146 6.21 -4.82 -3.73
CA THR A 146 5.47 -5.90 -3.05
C THR A 146 6.06 -6.18 -1.67
N TYR A 147 7.40 -6.36 -1.59
CA TYR A 147 8.07 -6.66 -0.33
C TYR A 147 8.12 -5.46 0.61
N ALA A 148 8.37 -4.25 0.07
CA ALA A 148 8.34 -3.03 0.86
C ALA A 148 6.95 -2.80 1.46
N LEU A 149 5.90 -2.90 0.66
CA LEU A 149 4.52 -2.72 1.12
C LEU A 149 4.18 -3.70 2.26
N ALA A 150 4.45 -5.00 2.07
CA ALA A 150 4.21 -6.00 3.10
C ALA A 150 4.99 -5.69 4.39
N ARG A 151 6.30 -5.38 4.28
CA ARG A 151 7.13 -5.09 5.45
C ARG A 151 6.72 -3.81 6.17
N LEU A 152 6.34 -2.76 5.43
CA LEU A 152 5.88 -1.52 6.04
C LEU A 152 4.56 -1.72 6.81
N LEU A 153 3.65 -2.54 6.30
CA LEU A 153 2.43 -2.89 7.02
C LEU A 153 2.75 -3.60 8.34
N ASP A 154 3.66 -4.56 8.34
CA ASP A 154 4.13 -5.23 9.57
C ASP A 154 4.68 -4.21 10.57
N ILE A 155 5.64 -3.37 10.14
CA ILE A 155 6.28 -2.37 11.00
C ILE A 155 5.27 -1.37 11.56
N LEU A 156 4.30 -0.93 10.76
CA LEU A 156 3.31 0.07 11.18
C LEU A 156 2.26 -0.51 12.13
N SER A 157 2.00 -1.82 12.06
CA SER A 157 1.08 -2.52 12.97
C SER A 157 1.69 -2.85 14.33
N GLU A 158 3.03 -2.92 14.40
CA GLU A 158 3.72 -3.21 15.66
C GLU A 158 3.50 -2.05 16.64
N ALA A 159 2.90 -2.35 17.81
CA ALA A 159 2.88 -1.41 18.94
C ALA A 159 4.35 -1.01 19.30
N PRO A 160 4.60 0.19 19.85
CA PRO A 160 5.92 0.56 20.32
C PRO A 160 6.43 -0.51 21.29
N ARG A 161 7.43 -1.29 20.88
CA ARG A 161 8.03 -2.29 21.75
C ARG A 161 8.81 -1.58 22.85
N ALA A 162 8.49 -1.86 24.11
CA ALA A 162 9.45 -1.72 25.18
C ALA A 162 10.68 -2.57 24.80
N ILE A 163 11.85 -1.96 24.93
CA ILE A 163 13.14 -2.55 24.53
C ILE A 163 13.39 -3.80 25.36
N GLU A 164 12.98 -4.97 24.87
CA GLU A 164 13.49 -6.26 25.34
C GLU A 164 13.21 -7.33 24.27
N GLU A 165 14.32 -8.00 23.90
CA GLU A 165 14.42 -9.28 23.20
C GLU A 165 14.27 -9.36 21.67
N SER A 166 15.18 -10.16 21.14
CA SER A 166 15.38 -10.70 19.81
C SER A 166 14.11 -10.83 18.95
N PRO A 167 14.15 -10.55 17.62
CA PRO A 167 13.01 -10.73 16.74
C PRO A 167 12.70 -12.23 16.60
N THR A 168 11.87 -12.74 17.48
CA THR A 168 11.16 -13.99 17.24
C THR A 168 10.21 -13.77 16.07
N ALA A 169 10.20 -14.74 15.14
CA ALA A 169 9.29 -14.74 14.01
C ALA A 169 7.85 -14.43 14.46
N PRO A 170 7.10 -13.59 13.71
CA PRO A 170 5.72 -13.27 14.08
C PRO A 170 4.92 -14.57 14.16
N THR A 171 4.28 -14.79 15.30
CA THR A 171 3.35 -15.89 15.52
C THR A 171 2.25 -15.82 14.46
N ALA A 172 2.07 -16.93 13.76
CA ALA A 172 1.16 -17.12 12.66
C ALA A 172 -0.29 -16.93 13.09
N GLN A 173 -0.84 -15.70 13.01
CA GLN A 173 -2.30 -15.44 12.95
C GLN A 173 -2.64 -13.96 12.75
N SER A 174 -1.70 -13.09 12.42
CA SER A 174 -2.01 -11.69 12.05
C SER A 174 -2.53 -11.67 10.62
N THR A 175 -3.81 -11.37 10.44
CA THR A 175 -4.35 -11.13 9.08
C THR A 175 -3.78 -9.82 8.52
N ALA A 176 -3.67 -9.68 7.18
CA ALA A 176 -3.18 -8.44 6.56
C ALA A 176 -4.02 -7.21 6.96
N LEU A 177 -5.29 -7.39 7.38
CA LEU A 177 -6.14 -6.34 7.94
C LEU A 177 -5.67 -5.89 9.33
N THR A 178 -5.24 -6.80 10.18
CA THR A 178 -4.64 -6.47 11.48
C THR A 178 -3.34 -5.71 11.26
N GLN A 179 -2.52 -6.13 10.29
CA GLN A 179 -1.29 -5.44 9.91
C GLN A 179 -1.54 -4.04 9.33
N ALA A 180 -2.59 -3.85 8.54
CA ALA A 180 -2.94 -2.54 7.99
C ALA A 180 -3.50 -1.57 9.05
N SER A 181 -3.89 -2.02 10.24
CA SER A 181 -4.51 -1.17 11.28
C SER A 181 -3.64 0.03 11.68
N GLY A 182 -2.32 -0.14 11.70
CA GLY A 182 -1.38 0.94 11.99
C GLY A 182 -1.40 2.10 10.99
N LEU A 183 -1.89 1.88 9.77
CA LEU A 183 -2.08 2.94 8.79
C LEU A 183 -3.21 3.91 9.14
N LYS A 184 -4.16 3.54 10.00
CA LYS A 184 -5.27 4.42 10.42
C LYS A 184 -4.78 5.73 11.04
N ASP A 185 -3.62 5.70 11.67
CA ASP A 185 -3.03 6.84 12.38
C ASP A 185 -2.04 7.65 11.55
N VAL A 186 -1.70 7.19 10.35
CA VAL A 186 -0.77 7.89 9.46
C VAL A 186 -1.44 9.15 8.93
N LYS A 187 -0.81 10.31 9.19
CA LYS A 187 -1.26 11.62 8.71
C LYS A 187 -0.27 12.26 7.75
N GLU A 188 0.99 11.86 7.87
CA GLU A 188 2.06 12.44 7.09
C GLU A 188 3.12 11.38 6.76
N LEU A 189 3.53 11.35 5.48
CA LEU A 189 4.63 10.56 4.98
C LEU A 189 5.75 11.51 4.52
N ILE A 190 6.92 11.39 5.13
CA ILE A 190 8.11 12.16 4.80
C ILE A 190 9.04 11.23 4.03
N VAL A 191 9.14 11.44 2.73
CA VAL A 191 9.88 10.57 1.80
C VAL A 191 11.23 11.19 1.50
N ASP A 192 12.31 10.52 1.86
CA ASP A 192 13.67 10.95 1.55
C ASP A 192 14.29 10.06 0.48
N ILE A 193 14.62 10.68 -0.63
CA ILE A 193 15.20 9.99 -1.80
C ILE A 193 16.69 10.23 -1.97
N THR A 194 17.34 10.90 -1.01
CA THR A 194 18.73 11.34 -1.10
C THR A 194 19.73 10.19 -1.28
N HIS A 195 19.55 9.12 -0.52
CA HIS A 195 20.52 8.02 -0.43
C HIS A 195 20.13 6.77 -1.22
N GLY A 196 19.01 6.83 -1.95
CA GLY A 196 18.56 5.75 -2.83
C GLY A 196 19.43 5.64 -4.09
N ILE A 197 19.51 4.43 -4.63
CA ILE A 197 20.24 4.15 -5.87
C ILE A 197 19.27 3.67 -6.96
N ASN A 198 19.61 3.97 -8.22
CA ASN A 198 18.88 3.51 -9.41
C ASN A 198 17.36 3.83 -9.32
N TYR A 199 16.53 2.79 -9.34
CA TYR A 199 15.07 2.89 -9.31
C TYR A 199 14.46 3.10 -7.92
N MET A 200 15.24 2.91 -6.83
CA MET A 200 14.72 2.97 -5.46
C MET A 200 14.02 4.29 -5.12
N PRO A 201 14.58 5.47 -5.42
CA PRO A 201 13.92 6.73 -5.11
C PRO A 201 12.53 6.84 -5.73
N LEU A 202 12.41 6.46 -7.01
CA LEU A 202 11.16 6.51 -7.75
C LEU A 202 10.12 5.55 -7.17
N LEU A 203 10.52 4.29 -6.92
CA LEU A 203 9.62 3.29 -6.33
C LEU A 203 9.24 3.62 -4.88
N THR A 204 10.10 4.33 -4.12
CA THR A 204 9.76 4.78 -2.77
C THR A 204 8.67 5.86 -2.78
N VAL A 205 8.67 6.75 -3.76
CA VAL A 205 7.58 7.72 -3.97
C VAL A 205 6.28 7.02 -4.34
N GLU A 206 6.33 6.03 -5.24
CA GLU A 206 5.16 5.22 -5.59
C GLU A 206 4.61 4.45 -4.38
N LEU A 207 5.49 3.87 -3.58
CA LEU A 207 5.13 3.20 -2.32
C LEU A 207 4.42 4.15 -1.35
N ALA A 208 4.89 5.39 -1.22
CA ALA A 208 4.25 6.38 -0.36
C ALA A 208 2.83 6.72 -0.83
N LYS A 209 2.60 6.84 -2.14
CA LYS A 209 1.24 7.02 -2.69
C LYS A 209 0.34 5.81 -2.40
N MET A 210 0.86 4.58 -2.55
CA MET A 210 0.13 3.37 -2.21
C MET A 210 -0.26 3.34 -0.73
N LEU A 211 0.69 3.62 0.18
CA LEU A 211 0.45 3.67 1.63
C LEU A 211 -0.57 4.74 2.02
N ALA A 212 -0.44 5.96 1.47
CA ALA A 212 -1.39 7.02 1.69
C ALA A 212 -2.81 6.63 1.25
N SER A 213 -2.92 5.96 0.10
CA SER A 213 -4.21 5.47 -0.41
C SER A 213 -4.81 4.34 0.45
N LEU A 214 -3.99 3.42 0.98
CA LEU A 214 -4.45 2.41 1.94
C LEU A 214 -4.93 3.06 3.25
N ALA A 215 -4.22 4.08 3.74
CA ALA A 215 -4.66 4.87 4.90
C ALA A 215 -6.00 5.58 4.63
N LEU A 216 -6.20 6.12 3.41
CA LEU A 216 -7.49 6.67 2.98
C LEU A 216 -8.59 5.61 2.94
N ALA A 217 -8.31 4.42 2.45
CA ALA A 217 -9.28 3.31 2.41
C ALA A 217 -9.73 2.91 3.81
N LEU A 218 -8.79 2.82 4.76
CA LEU A 218 -9.07 2.51 6.17
C LEU A 218 -9.79 3.62 6.93
N ASN A 219 -9.69 4.87 6.49
CA ASN A 219 -10.37 6.04 7.05
C ASN A 219 -11.48 6.56 6.12
N GLY A 220 -12.01 5.70 5.25
CA GLY A 220 -12.99 6.07 4.23
C GLY A 220 -14.22 6.81 4.75
N PHE A 221 -14.68 6.44 5.97
CA PHE A 221 -15.80 7.06 6.65
C PHE A 221 -15.55 8.52 7.09
N LYS A 222 -14.30 8.97 7.15
CA LYS A 222 -13.95 10.35 7.54
C LYS A 222 -13.95 11.25 6.30
N ALA A 223 -14.97 12.09 6.16
CA ALA A 223 -14.99 13.10 5.10
C ALA A 223 -13.77 14.05 5.23
N GLY A 224 -13.21 14.45 4.10
CA GLY A 224 -12.05 15.34 4.05
C GLY A 224 -10.73 14.76 4.61
N TYR A 225 -10.71 13.51 5.06
CA TYR A 225 -9.45 12.89 5.50
C TYR A 225 -8.46 12.79 4.34
N ALA A 226 -7.26 13.26 4.59
CA ALA A 226 -6.14 13.24 3.64
C ALA A 226 -4.84 12.87 4.36
N VAL A 227 -3.87 12.40 3.59
CA VAL A 227 -2.50 12.12 4.03
C VAL A 227 -1.55 13.05 3.29
N ASP A 228 -0.75 13.81 4.01
CA ASP A 228 0.26 14.67 3.41
C ASP A 228 1.50 13.83 3.08
N VAL A 229 2.00 13.95 1.85
CA VAL A 229 3.22 13.27 1.39
C VAL A 229 4.22 14.34 0.97
N ARG A 230 5.32 14.46 1.70
CA ARG A 230 6.41 15.39 1.39
C ARG A 230 7.64 14.63 0.93
N ILE A 231 8.23 15.08 -0.17
CA ILE A 231 9.38 14.43 -0.80
C ILE A 231 10.60 15.33 -0.65
N PHE A 232 11.67 14.76 -0.08
CA PHE A 232 12.91 15.47 0.20
C PHE A 232 14.07 14.88 -0.58
N ASN A 233 14.97 15.76 -0.98
CA ASN A 233 16.28 15.42 -1.53
C ASN A 233 17.34 16.39 -1.00
N ALA A 234 18.52 15.88 -0.70
CA ALA A 234 19.65 16.70 -0.33
C ALA A 234 20.50 16.99 -1.57
N VAL A 235 20.71 18.26 -1.83
CA VAL A 235 21.51 18.77 -2.96
C VAL A 235 22.82 19.32 -2.44
N GLU A 236 23.94 18.85 -2.99
CA GLU A 236 25.26 19.39 -2.65
C GLU A 236 25.36 20.86 -3.09
N VAL A 237 25.70 21.74 -2.16
CA VAL A 237 25.78 23.18 -2.41
C VAL A 237 27.20 23.72 -2.24
N GLY A 238 28.15 22.89 -1.85
CA GLY A 238 29.56 23.25 -1.71
C GLY A 238 30.29 22.50 -0.61
N THR A 239 31.39 23.08 -0.16
CA THR A 239 32.24 22.54 0.89
C THR A 239 32.56 23.63 1.91
N GLU A 240 32.43 23.32 3.19
CA GLU A 240 32.84 24.19 4.30
C GLU A 240 33.79 23.38 5.21
N ASP A 241 34.94 23.96 5.55
CA ASP A 241 35.97 23.29 6.37
C ASP A 241 36.36 21.88 5.88
N ASN A 242 36.46 21.72 4.57
CA ASN A 242 36.70 20.44 3.87
C ASN A 242 35.60 19.38 4.06
N VAL A 243 34.41 19.77 4.52
CA VAL A 243 33.23 18.90 4.64
C VAL A 243 32.19 19.32 3.61
N ARG A 244 31.68 18.35 2.86
CA ARG A 244 30.58 18.57 1.90
C ARG A 244 29.34 19.08 2.62
N VAL A 245 28.67 20.05 2.01
CA VAL A 245 27.44 20.66 2.54
C VAL A 245 26.29 20.34 1.61
N PHE A 246 25.23 19.81 2.18
CA PHE A 246 24.00 19.49 1.48
C PHE A 246 22.86 20.36 2.00
N ASP A 247 22.13 20.96 1.08
CA ASP A 247 20.87 21.63 1.36
C ASP A 247 19.71 20.63 1.18
N VAL A 248 19.05 20.31 2.27
CA VAL A 248 17.91 19.38 2.28
C VAL A 248 16.65 20.13 1.86
N ARG A 249 16.14 19.83 0.69
CA ARG A 249 15.00 20.53 0.08
C ARG A 249 13.77 19.66 0.01
N ASN A 250 12.63 20.25 0.33
CA ASN A 250 11.34 19.71 -0.09
C ASN A 250 11.19 19.95 -1.60
N ILE A 251 11.22 18.88 -2.38
CA ILE A 251 11.12 18.90 -3.84
C ILE A 251 9.74 18.55 -4.37
N GLY A 252 8.85 18.11 -3.49
CA GLY A 252 7.48 17.77 -3.85
C GLY A 252 6.58 17.61 -2.65
N GLU A 253 5.37 18.11 -2.76
CA GLU A 253 4.34 17.99 -1.74
C GLU A 253 3.03 17.57 -2.39
N LEU A 254 2.42 16.50 -1.86
CA LEU A 254 1.17 15.94 -2.32
C LEU A 254 0.24 15.80 -1.13
N ARG A 255 -0.94 16.41 -1.21
CA ARG A 255 -2.03 16.12 -0.28
C ARG A 255 -2.91 15.03 -0.88
N MET A 256 -2.71 13.81 -0.40
CA MET A 256 -3.46 12.65 -0.88
C MET A 256 -4.84 12.62 -0.22
N GLY A 257 -5.85 13.15 -0.92
CA GLY A 257 -7.26 13.12 -0.50
C GLY A 257 -8.12 12.16 -1.33
N ARG A 258 -7.54 11.54 -2.38
CA ARG A 258 -8.20 10.61 -3.29
C ARG A 258 -7.47 9.29 -3.35
N TYR A 259 -8.20 8.23 -3.69
CA TYR A 259 -7.62 6.91 -3.91
C TYR A 259 -6.63 6.92 -5.08
N TYR A 260 -5.50 6.25 -4.90
CA TYR A 260 -4.53 6.02 -5.96
C TYR A 260 -4.92 4.73 -6.71
N LEU A 261 -5.64 4.88 -7.81
CA LEU A 261 -6.24 3.75 -8.54
C LEU A 261 -5.39 3.24 -9.71
N ASP A 262 -4.37 3.97 -10.14
CA ASP A 262 -3.55 3.60 -11.31
C ASP A 262 -2.96 2.18 -11.23
N PRO A 263 -2.37 1.72 -10.10
CA PRO A 263 -1.90 0.34 -10.00
C PRO A 263 -3.04 -0.67 -10.07
N ILE A 264 -4.22 -0.34 -9.50
CA ILE A 264 -5.41 -1.21 -9.56
C ILE A 264 -5.89 -1.37 -11.00
N ILE A 265 -5.98 -0.27 -11.74
CA ILE A 265 -6.33 -0.26 -13.16
C ILE A 265 -5.33 -1.08 -13.97
N THR A 266 -4.04 -0.92 -13.68
CA THR A 266 -2.97 -1.73 -14.30
C THR A 266 -3.12 -3.21 -13.98
N ALA A 267 -3.40 -3.58 -12.72
CA ALA A 267 -3.64 -4.96 -12.32
C ALA A 267 -4.79 -5.61 -13.11
N ILE A 268 -5.90 -4.89 -13.28
CA ILE A 268 -7.06 -5.39 -14.02
C ILE A 268 -6.73 -5.53 -15.51
N ARG A 269 -6.08 -4.55 -16.13
CA ARG A 269 -5.72 -4.60 -17.56
C ARG A 269 -4.75 -5.73 -17.89
N THR A 270 -3.74 -5.95 -17.05
CA THR A 270 -2.64 -6.86 -17.36
C THR A 270 -2.77 -8.22 -16.68
N ASN A 271 -3.46 -8.30 -15.54
CA ASN A 271 -3.48 -9.45 -14.65
C ASN A 271 -4.86 -9.72 -14.03
N ALA A 272 -5.97 -9.42 -14.72
CA ALA A 272 -7.32 -9.59 -14.18
C ALA A 272 -7.59 -11.00 -13.60
N LYS A 273 -6.97 -12.04 -14.18
CA LYS A 273 -7.08 -13.43 -13.70
C LYS A 273 -6.42 -13.66 -12.32
N SER A 274 -5.58 -12.75 -11.87
CA SER A 274 -4.93 -12.81 -10.54
C SER A 274 -5.77 -12.16 -9.44
N LEU A 275 -6.86 -11.48 -9.80
CA LEU A 275 -7.86 -10.94 -8.90
C LEU A 275 -9.08 -11.86 -8.91
N ASP A 276 -9.67 -12.09 -7.73
CA ASP A 276 -10.90 -12.86 -7.66
C ASP A 276 -12.13 -12.02 -8.06
N GLN A 277 -13.28 -12.68 -8.28
CA GLN A 277 -14.51 -12.01 -8.70
C GLN A 277 -15.04 -11.03 -7.65
N ASN A 278 -14.79 -11.26 -6.35
CA ASN A 278 -15.22 -10.36 -5.30
C ASN A 278 -14.38 -9.08 -5.31
N GLU A 279 -13.06 -9.20 -5.48
CA GLU A 279 -12.16 -8.05 -5.64
C GLU A 279 -12.55 -7.18 -6.84
N LEU A 280 -12.80 -7.82 -8.00
CA LEU A 280 -13.26 -7.12 -9.20
C LEU A 280 -14.63 -6.45 -8.99
N ALA A 281 -15.55 -7.10 -8.26
CA ALA A 281 -16.86 -6.54 -7.96
C ALA A 281 -16.76 -5.32 -7.03
N VAL A 282 -15.87 -5.35 -6.01
CA VAL A 282 -15.60 -4.19 -5.13
C VAL A 282 -15.08 -3.01 -5.94
N ILE A 283 -14.06 -3.23 -6.77
CA ILE A 283 -13.45 -2.17 -7.59
C ILE A 283 -14.47 -1.61 -8.58
N GLY A 284 -15.20 -2.49 -9.28
CA GLY A 284 -16.22 -2.10 -10.24
C GLY A 284 -17.35 -1.31 -9.58
N SER A 285 -17.83 -1.74 -8.41
CA SER A 285 -18.86 -1.02 -7.67
C SER A 285 -18.43 0.38 -7.26
N LEU A 286 -17.16 0.52 -6.82
CA LEU A 286 -16.57 1.81 -6.47
C LEU A 286 -16.47 2.73 -7.71
N MET A 287 -15.95 2.24 -8.82
CA MET A 287 -15.77 3.01 -10.06
C MET A 287 -17.09 3.35 -10.76
N MET A 288 -18.13 2.54 -10.56
CA MET A 288 -19.47 2.75 -11.15
C MET A 288 -20.41 3.57 -10.23
N ASN A 289 -19.94 4.12 -9.13
CA ASN A 289 -20.77 4.86 -8.18
C ASN A 289 -21.96 4.02 -7.63
N ALA A 290 -21.75 2.74 -7.36
CA ALA A 290 -22.80 1.81 -6.96
C ALA A 290 -22.68 1.44 -5.45
N PRO A 291 -23.20 2.26 -4.52
CA PRO A 291 -22.96 2.11 -3.09
C PRO A 291 -23.49 0.80 -2.50
N VAL A 292 -24.70 0.38 -2.88
CA VAL A 292 -25.28 -0.88 -2.38
C VAL A 292 -24.51 -2.08 -2.93
N ALA A 293 -24.07 -2.02 -4.19
CA ALA A 293 -23.22 -3.04 -4.78
C ALA A 293 -21.86 -3.12 -4.08
N LEU A 294 -21.29 -1.97 -3.71
CA LEU A 294 -20.04 -1.92 -2.94
C LEU A 294 -20.19 -2.62 -1.57
N ILE A 295 -21.26 -2.31 -0.83
CA ILE A 295 -21.52 -2.96 0.46
C ILE A 295 -21.68 -4.47 0.29
N GLN A 296 -22.44 -4.90 -0.71
CA GLN A 296 -22.71 -6.32 -0.96
C GLN A 296 -21.45 -7.06 -1.39
N SER A 297 -20.66 -6.47 -2.31
CA SER A 297 -19.35 -7.01 -2.70
C SER A 297 -18.38 -7.12 -1.52
N CYS A 298 -18.35 -6.10 -0.65
CA CYS A 298 -17.51 -6.12 0.54
C CYS A 298 -17.90 -7.21 1.53
N ARG A 299 -19.21 -7.45 1.72
CA ARG A 299 -19.69 -8.56 2.59
C ARG A 299 -19.25 -9.92 2.05
N GLU A 300 -19.31 -10.12 0.74
CA GLU A 300 -18.87 -11.36 0.12
C GLU A 300 -17.34 -11.53 0.20
N LEU A 301 -16.59 -10.45 -0.08
CA LEU A 301 -15.13 -10.49 -0.01
C LEU A 301 -14.65 -10.86 1.39
N ILE A 302 -15.15 -10.21 2.43
CA ILE A 302 -14.73 -10.48 3.82
C ILE A 302 -15.15 -11.88 4.29
N LYS A 303 -16.36 -12.36 3.92
CA LYS A 303 -16.75 -13.74 4.22
C LYS A 303 -15.89 -14.79 3.54
N ALA A 304 -15.47 -14.53 2.29
CA ALA A 304 -14.58 -15.43 1.57
C ALA A 304 -13.17 -15.44 2.17
N ASP A 305 -12.71 -14.31 2.71
CA ASP A 305 -11.38 -14.20 3.34
C ASP A 305 -11.27 -14.93 4.69
N GLU A 306 -12.35 -15.05 5.46
CA GLU A 306 -12.37 -15.91 6.64
C GLU A 306 -12.03 -17.38 6.30
N ALA A 307 -12.25 -17.77 5.05
CA ALA A 307 -11.96 -19.08 4.51
C ALA A 307 -10.70 -19.13 3.61
N SER A 308 -10.07 -18.00 3.29
CA SER A 308 -9.08 -17.95 2.20
C SER A 308 -7.66 -17.64 2.64
N TRP A 309 -6.80 -18.47 2.12
CA TRP A 309 -5.35 -18.52 2.09
C TRP A 309 -4.64 -17.26 1.48
N VAL A 310 -5.33 -16.37 0.79
CA VAL A 310 -4.71 -15.34 -0.06
C VAL A 310 -4.06 -14.20 0.73
N LEU A 311 -4.63 -13.83 1.88
CA LEU A 311 -4.05 -12.78 2.73
C LEU A 311 -2.84 -13.24 3.52
N ALA A 312 -2.83 -14.52 3.93
CA ALA A 312 -1.67 -15.12 4.59
C ALA A 312 -0.40 -15.02 3.72
N ASN A 313 -0.56 -15.05 2.38
CA ASN A 313 0.58 -15.00 1.45
C ASN A 313 1.11 -13.60 1.13
N LEU A 314 0.42 -12.54 1.55
CA LEU A 314 0.89 -11.15 1.39
C LEU A 314 1.58 -10.62 2.65
N THR A 315 1.70 -11.42 3.71
CA THR A 315 2.54 -11.06 4.85
C THR A 315 4.02 -11.12 4.44
N TYR A 316 4.83 -10.25 5.02
CA TYR A 316 6.26 -10.22 4.70
C TYR A 316 6.93 -11.57 4.97
N GLY A 317 6.60 -12.23 6.08
CA GLY A 317 7.14 -13.54 6.41
C GLY A 317 6.81 -14.64 5.38
N GLU A 318 5.58 -14.66 4.84
CA GLU A 318 5.21 -15.62 3.79
C GLU A 318 5.89 -15.30 2.45
N LEU A 319 6.07 -14.01 2.13
CA LEU A 319 6.82 -13.61 0.94
C LEU A 319 8.29 -14.05 1.02
N LEU A 320 8.93 -13.98 2.20
CA LEU A 320 10.30 -14.44 2.38
C LEU A 320 10.47 -15.94 2.16
N LYS A 321 9.48 -16.77 2.51
CA LYS A 321 9.48 -18.22 2.27
C LYS A 321 9.50 -18.57 0.77
N ALA A 322 9.10 -17.65 -0.09
CA ALA A 322 9.16 -17.83 -1.54
C ALA A 322 10.53 -17.51 -2.16
N ILE A 323 11.53 -17.22 -1.33
CA ILE A 323 12.89 -16.91 -1.79
C ILE A 323 13.86 -17.96 -1.24
N ASN A 324 14.63 -18.55 -2.14
CA ASN A 324 15.65 -19.53 -1.82
C ASN A 324 17.05 -18.93 -1.99
N VAL A 325 17.96 -19.29 -1.09
CA VAL A 325 19.38 -18.98 -1.19
C VAL A 325 20.14 -20.29 -1.45
N SER A 326 20.98 -20.31 -2.46
CA SER A 326 21.86 -21.42 -2.76
C SER A 326 23.30 -20.93 -2.96
N LYS A 327 24.29 -21.76 -2.62
CA LYS A 327 25.71 -21.46 -2.79
C LYS A 327 26.34 -22.51 -3.69
N SER A 328 27.01 -22.09 -4.76
CA SER A 328 27.71 -22.95 -5.68
C SER A 328 29.00 -22.26 -6.12
N GLY A 329 30.13 -22.99 -6.07
CA GLY A 329 31.45 -22.47 -6.50
C GLY A 329 31.89 -21.21 -5.74
N GLY A 330 31.44 -21.04 -4.48
CA GLY A 330 31.76 -19.85 -3.67
C GLY A 330 30.82 -18.64 -3.88
N SER A 331 29.93 -18.70 -4.85
CA SER A 331 28.97 -17.65 -5.16
C SER A 331 27.57 -17.98 -4.68
N TYR A 332 26.82 -16.97 -4.21
CA TYR A 332 25.44 -17.12 -3.85
C TYR A 332 24.49 -16.85 -5.03
N THR A 333 23.39 -17.57 -5.05
CA THR A 333 22.28 -17.33 -5.98
C THR A 333 20.97 -17.24 -5.16
N ILE A 334 20.25 -16.14 -5.34
CA ILE A 334 18.95 -15.89 -4.71
C ILE A 334 17.89 -16.04 -5.78
N THR A 335 16.95 -16.97 -5.58
CA THR A 335 15.92 -17.32 -6.55
C THR A 335 14.53 -17.17 -5.95
N PHE A 336 13.57 -16.72 -6.76
CA PHE A 336 12.17 -16.64 -6.37
C PHE A 336 11.44 -17.89 -6.87
N THR A 337 10.76 -18.59 -5.97
CA THR A 337 9.88 -19.72 -6.33
C THR A 337 8.48 -19.24 -6.69
N LYS A 338 8.07 -18.09 -6.13
CA LYS A 338 6.77 -17.45 -6.40
C LYS A 338 6.92 -15.93 -6.31
N TYR A 339 6.22 -15.24 -7.18
CA TYR A 339 6.25 -13.78 -7.23
C TYR A 339 4.82 -13.24 -7.39
N VAL A 340 4.47 -12.23 -6.59
CA VAL A 340 3.22 -11.50 -6.70
C VAL A 340 3.53 -10.11 -7.24
N LYS A 341 2.91 -9.74 -8.34
CA LYS A 341 3.08 -8.41 -8.95
C LYS A 341 2.59 -7.31 -8.02
N PRO A 342 3.29 -6.17 -7.91
CA PRO A 342 2.99 -5.13 -6.95
C PRO A 342 1.59 -4.53 -7.12
N GLU A 343 1.14 -4.36 -8.35
CA GLU A 343 -0.20 -3.84 -8.66
C GLU A 343 -1.31 -4.81 -8.20
N VAL A 344 -1.06 -6.14 -8.29
CA VAL A 344 -2.00 -7.16 -7.79
C VAL A 344 -2.01 -7.18 -6.26
N ALA A 345 -0.83 -7.14 -5.63
CA ALA A 345 -0.71 -7.07 -4.17
C ALA A 345 -1.44 -5.84 -3.61
N TYR A 346 -1.21 -4.68 -4.24
CA TYR A 346 -1.85 -3.44 -3.85
C TYR A 346 -3.38 -3.49 -4.03
N ALA A 347 -3.88 -3.97 -5.17
CA ALA A 347 -5.33 -4.09 -5.42
C ALA A 347 -6.01 -4.97 -4.37
N LYS A 348 -5.39 -6.08 -4.02
CA LYS A 348 -5.88 -7.00 -2.98
C LYS A 348 -5.93 -6.35 -1.60
N LEU A 349 -4.87 -5.65 -1.20
CA LEU A 349 -4.81 -4.92 0.07
C LEU A 349 -5.82 -3.77 0.11
N PHE A 350 -5.90 -2.99 -0.97
CA PHE A 350 -6.81 -1.85 -1.08
C PHE A 350 -8.27 -2.27 -0.91
N THR A 351 -8.72 -3.30 -1.64
CA THR A 351 -10.11 -3.77 -1.55
C THR A 351 -10.46 -4.25 -0.14
N ARG A 352 -9.54 -4.91 0.54
CA ARG A 352 -9.74 -5.38 1.91
C ARG A 352 -9.76 -4.26 2.94
N CYS A 353 -8.83 -3.32 2.84
CA CYS A 353 -8.82 -2.13 3.70
C CYS A 353 -10.11 -1.32 3.54
N LEU A 354 -10.54 -1.11 2.31
CA LEU A 354 -11.79 -0.42 2.00
C LEU A 354 -13.00 -1.16 2.60
N CYS A 355 -13.11 -2.46 2.35
CA CYS A 355 -14.23 -3.27 2.80
C CYS A 355 -14.30 -3.40 4.32
N ALA A 356 -13.16 -3.62 4.99
CA ALA A 356 -13.11 -3.68 6.44
C ALA A 356 -13.56 -2.37 7.07
N SER A 357 -13.03 -1.23 6.59
CA SER A 357 -13.41 0.09 7.07
C SER A 357 -14.89 0.39 6.85
N LEU A 358 -15.40 0.07 5.66
CA LEU A 358 -16.80 0.30 5.30
C LEU A 358 -17.74 -0.54 6.17
N LEU A 359 -17.47 -1.84 6.31
CA LEU A 359 -18.35 -2.71 7.09
C LEU A 359 -18.29 -2.41 8.59
N ASP A 360 -17.11 -2.11 9.14
CA ASP A 360 -16.96 -1.69 10.54
C ASP A 360 -17.75 -0.39 10.80
N TRP A 361 -17.64 0.58 9.89
CA TRP A 361 -18.38 1.84 9.98
C TRP A 361 -19.91 1.61 9.92
N LEU A 362 -20.40 0.85 8.94
CA LEU A 362 -21.81 0.53 8.82
C LEU A 362 -22.35 -0.25 10.02
N LYS A 363 -21.52 -1.11 10.62
CA LYS A 363 -21.87 -1.84 11.84
C LYS A 363 -22.01 -0.89 13.03
N SER A 364 -21.07 0.04 13.21
CA SER A 364 -21.13 1.05 14.28
C SER A 364 -22.36 1.95 14.17
N GLU A 365 -22.76 2.28 12.92
CA GLU A 365 -23.96 3.06 12.61
C GLU A 365 -25.27 2.25 12.64
N LYS A 366 -25.20 0.93 12.92
CA LYS A 366 -26.34 0.01 12.87
C LYS A 366 -27.05 -0.03 11.51
N LEU A 367 -26.27 0.05 10.42
CA LEU A 367 -26.74 0.07 9.04
C LEU A 367 -26.58 -1.28 8.31
N LEU A 368 -26.12 -2.35 8.96
CA LEU A 368 -25.95 -3.67 8.35
C LEU A 368 -27.21 -4.56 8.42
N GLY A 369 -28.40 -3.99 8.39
CA GLY A 369 -29.67 -4.72 8.33
C GLY A 369 -30.04 -5.22 6.92
N ASN A 370 -31.20 -5.90 6.79
CA ASN A 370 -31.76 -6.26 5.51
C ASN A 370 -32.21 -5.04 4.69
N TYR A 371 -32.63 -3.99 5.40
CA TYR A 371 -32.99 -2.71 4.85
C TYR A 371 -32.29 -1.58 5.63
N MET A 372 -31.88 -0.55 4.90
CA MET A 372 -31.13 0.57 5.43
C MET A 372 -31.87 1.88 5.13
N PRO A 373 -32.12 2.78 6.09
CA PRO A 373 -32.67 4.09 5.83
C PRO A 373 -31.80 4.85 4.82
N ALA A 374 -32.40 5.29 3.71
CA ALA A 374 -31.68 5.88 2.58
C ALA A 374 -30.81 7.09 2.98
N ASP A 375 -31.37 8.00 3.80
CA ASP A 375 -30.65 9.21 4.24
C ASP A 375 -29.42 8.86 5.08
N ARG A 376 -29.55 7.92 6.03
CA ARG A 376 -28.43 7.48 6.86
C ARG A 376 -27.37 6.75 6.04
N LEU A 377 -27.81 5.92 5.07
CA LEU A 377 -26.91 5.23 4.17
C LEU A 377 -26.15 6.22 3.30
N LYS A 378 -26.81 7.25 2.77
CA LYS A 378 -26.19 8.34 2.01
C LYS A 378 -25.03 8.98 2.78
N GLU A 379 -25.30 9.42 4.02
CA GLU A 379 -24.26 10.08 4.83
C GLU A 379 -23.11 9.14 5.20
N ALA A 380 -23.37 7.87 5.43
CA ALA A 380 -22.36 6.90 5.77
C ALA A 380 -21.44 6.56 4.57
N ILE A 381 -21.95 6.52 3.34
CA ILE A 381 -21.22 6.02 2.18
C ILE A 381 -20.62 7.10 1.28
N ALA A 382 -21.21 8.30 1.26
CA ALA A 382 -20.74 9.40 0.41
C ALA A 382 -19.23 9.73 0.60
N PRO A 383 -18.67 9.71 1.82
CA PRO A 383 -17.23 9.95 2.03
C PRO A 383 -16.31 8.98 1.29
N TYR A 384 -16.70 7.73 1.11
CA TYR A 384 -15.91 6.75 0.34
C TYR A 384 -15.83 7.11 -1.13
N PHE A 385 -16.93 7.60 -1.70
CA PHE A 385 -17.00 8.01 -3.11
C PHE A 385 -16.40 9.39 -3.35
N GLU A 386 -16.40 10.29 -2.36
CA GLU A 386 -15.63 11.54 -2.40
C GLU A 386 -14.15 11.29 -2.69
N LYS A 387 -13.59 10.21 -2.15
CA LYS A 387 -12.19 9.81 -2.37
C LYS A 387 -11.93 9.21 -3.75
N VAL A 388 -12.97 8.83 -4.48
CA VAL A 388 -12.84 8.51 -5.92
C VAL A 388 -12.82 9.82 -6.72
N SER A 389 -13.88 10.61 -6.60
CA SER A 389 -13.99 11.94 -7.20
C SER A 389 -15.11 12.75 -6.54
N LYS A 390 -15.03 14.08 -6.63
CA LYS A 390 -16.12 14.94 -6.17
C LYS A 390 -17.42 14.72 -6.96
N ALA A 391 -17.30 14.40 -8.25
CA ALA A 391 -18.46 14.05 -9.08
C ALA A 391 -19.16 12.79 -8.59
N SER A 392 -18.40 11.77 -8.15
CA SER A 392 -18.95 10.54 -7.59
C SER A 392 -19.75 10.79 -6.32
N GLU A 393 -19.24 11.62 -5.42
CA GLU A 393 -19.97 12.05 -4.21
C GLU A 393 -21.30 12.76 -4.57
N VAL A 394 -21.25 13.73 -5.50
CA VAL A 394 -22.44 14.48 -5.93
C VAL A 394 -23.48 13.53 -6.53
N ILE A 395 -23.10 12.62 -7.42
CA ILE A 395 -24.01 11.63 -8.00
C ILE A 395 -24.68 10.79 -6.91
N ILE A 396 -23.92 10.35 -5.89
CA ILE A 396 -24.48 9.57 -4.78
C ILE A 396 -25.53 10.41 -4.03
N ARG A 397 -25.16 11.63 -3.59
CA ARG A 397 -26.06 12.50 -2.84
C ARG A 397 -27.32 12.82 -3.62
N ASP A 398 -27.19 13.29 -4.85
CA ASP A 398 -28.34 13.67 -5.70
C ASP A 398 -29.26 12.48 -5.96
N THR A 399 -28.69 11.27 -6.19
CA THR A 399 -29.51 10.07 -6.39
C THR A 399 -30.31 9.71 -5.15
N PHE A 400 -29.69 9.71 -3.98
CA PHE A 400 -30.38 9.40 -2.73
C PHE A 400 -31.44 10.44 -2.37
N ASP A 401 -31.17 11.74 -2.58
CA ASP A 401 -32.13 12.83 -2.36
C ASP A 401 -33.33 12.75 -3.31
N SER A 402 -33.10 12.27 -4.52
CA SER A 402 -34.13 12.08 -5.55
C SER A 402 -34.87 10.74 -5.49
N LEU A 403 -34.42 9.82 -4.61
CA LEU A 403 -34.82 8.41 -4.64
C LEU A 403 -36.35 8.24 -4.53
N ARG A 404 -37.00 8.95 -3.63
CA ARG A 404 -38.45 8.93 -3.47
C ARG A 404 -39.17 9.37 -4.75
N SER A 405 -38.70 10.42 -5.41
CA SER A 405 -39.26 10.93 -6.66
C SER A 405 -39.02 9.95 -7.83
N ILE A 406 -37.86 9.33 -7.89
CA ILE A 406 -37.52 8.34 -8.91
C ILE A 406 -38.43 7.12 -8.78
N LEU A 407 -38.65 6.65 -7.56
CA LEU A 407 -39.50 5.48 -7.27
C LEU A 407 -40.97 5.75 -7.48
N SER A 408 -41.51 6.90 -7.03
CA SER A 408 -42.93 7.26 -7.16
C SER A 408 -43.40 7.46 -8.58
N ARG A 409 -42.55 7.92 -9.49
CA ARG A 409 -42.88 8.10 -10.92
C ARG A 409 -43.05 6.78 -11.68
N ARG A 410 -42.62 5.64 -11.14
CA ARG A 410 -42.60 4.34 -11.85
C ARG A 410 -43.54 3.28 -11.30
N VAL A 411 -44.39 3.58 -10.33
CA VAL A 411 -45.37 2.64 -9.73
C VAL A 411 -46.63 2.49 -10.59
N ALA A 412 -46.61 2.76 -11.90
CA ALA A 412 -47.65 2.30 -12.80
C ALA A 412 -47.33 0.84 -13.22
N PRO A 413 -48.19 -0.14 -12.87
CA PRO A 413 -47.91 -1.52 -13.18
C PRO A 413 -48.03 -1.76 -14.69
N ARG A 414 -46.91 -1.79 -15.38
CA ARG A 414 -46.85 -2.48 -16.68
C ARG A 414 -46.58 -3.96 -16.43
N GLN A 415 -47.63 -4.75 -16.38
CA GLN A 415 -47.53 -6.22 -16.49
C GLN A 415 -46.82 -6.57 -17.81
N ARG A 416 -45.52 -6.82 -17.76
CA ARG A 416 -44.82 -7.57 -18.80
C ARG A 416 -44.33 -8.87 -18.17
N GLN A 417 -44.72 -9.97 -18.79
CA GLN A 417 -44.32 -11.33 -18.46
C GLN A 417 -42.77 -11.39 -18.40
N VAL A 418 -42.26 -11.65 -17.24
CA VAL A 418 -40.83 -11.93 -17.00
C VAL A 418 -40.61 -13.42 -17.22
N GLY A 419 -40.21 -13.77 -18.42
CA GLY A 419 -39.89 -15.14 -18.81
C GLY A 419 -38.71 -15.23 -19.77
N ALA A 420 -37.62 -14.50 -19.51
CA ALA A 420 -36.38 -14.75 -20.22
C ALA A 420 -35.21 -14.48 -19.30
N ALA A 421 -34.28 -15.42 -19.21
CA ALA A 421 -32.97 -15.21 -18.58
C ALA A 421 -32.26 -14.06 -19.32
N VAL A 422 -32.38 -12.83 -18.81
CA VAL A 422 -31.75 -11.66 -19.39
C VAL A 422 -30.25 -11.81 -19.17
N SER A 423 -29.56 -12.20 -20.25
CA SER A 423 -28.11 -12.08 -20.32
C SER A 423 -27.78 -10.58 -20.28
N VAL A 424 -27.49 -10.05 -19.09
CA VAL A 424 -27.13 -8.63 -18.93
C VAL A 424 -25.70 -8.45 -19.37
N LYS A 425 -25.52 -8.19 -20.68
CA LYS A 425 -24.23 -7.74 -21.21
C LYS A 425 -24.03 -6.26 -20.87
N CYS A 426 -22.78 -5.86 -20.67
CA CYS A 426 -22.45 -4.46 -20.47
C CYS A 426 -22.63 -3.66 -21.78
N TYR A 427 -23.80 -3.06 -21.96
CA TYR A 427 -24.03 -2.07 -23.01
C TYR A 427 -23.83 -0.66 -22.47
N ARG A 428 -23.24 0.26 -23.28
CA ARG A 428 -22.94 1.64 -22.88
C ARG A 428 -24.13 2.39 -22.27
N TYR A 429 -25.35 2.19 -22.80
CA TYR A 429 -26.54 2.86 -22.26
C TYR A 429 -26.94 2.33 -20.88
N ILE A 430 -26.82 1.01 -20.64
CA ILE A 430 -27.09 0.40 -19.33
C ILE A 430 -26.04 0.87 -18.31
N LEU A 431 -24.76 0.82 -18.68
CA LEU A 431 -23.67 1.29 -17.83
C LEU A 431 -23.85 2.76 -17.45
N ARG A 432 -24.16 3.64 -18.44
CA ARG A 432 -24.42 5.05 -18.20
C ARG A 432 -25.56 5.27 -17.20
N ASN A 433 -26.69 4.58 -17.38
CA ASN A 433 -27.83 4.70 -16.49
C ASN A 433 -27.51 4.14 -15.09
N PHE A 434 -26.82 3.01 -15.03
CA PHE A 434 -26.39 2.42 -13.76
C PHE A 434 -25.46 3.38 -12.98
N MET A 435 -24.48 3.98 -13.63
CA MET A 435 -23.56 4.95 -13.01
C MET A 435 -24.28 6.26 -12.64
N ALA A 436 -25.13 6.78 -13.50
CA ALA A 436 -25.83 8.05 -13.29
C ALA A 436 -26.85 8.00 -12.13
N HIS A 437 -27.31 6.81 -11.79
CA HIS A 437 -28.29 6.58 -10.73
C HIS A 437 -27.70 5.76 -9.58
N ALA A 438 -26.41 5.88 -9.31
CA ALA A 438 -25.73 5.25 -8.18
C ALA A 438 -26.04 3.74 -8.02
N GLY A 439 -26.16 3.02 -9.14
CA GLY A 439 -26.51 1.59 -9.14
C GLY A 439 -28.02 1.28 -9.00
N PHE A 440 -28.87 2.30 -8.87
CA PHE A 440 -30.32 2.14 -8.83
C PHE A 440 -30.90 2.00 -10.26
N TYR A 441 -30.54 0.91 -10.93
CA TYR A 441 -31.07 0.63 -12.28
C TYR A 441 -32.49 0.09 -12.21
N MET A 442 -33.37 0.61 -13.08
CA MET A 442 -34.82 0.46 -12.95
C MET A 442 -35.53 -0.07 -14.22
N ASP A 443 -34.82 -0.56 -15.22
CA ASP A 443 -35.47 -0.99 -16.48
C ASP A 443 -35.19 -2.48 -16.76
N PRO A 444 -36.21 -3.33 -16.91
CA PRO A 444 -37.68 -3.07 -16.79
C PRO A 444 -38.18 -3.02 -15.33
N GLU A 445 -37.43 -3.59 -14.39
CA GLU A 445 -37.75 -3.63 -12.96
C GLU A 445 -36.54 -3.18 -12.12
N PRO A 446 -36.78 -2.67 -10.91
CA PRO A 446 -35.67 -2.29 -10.00
C PRO A 446 -34.85 -3.53 -9.64
N TRP A 447 -33.55 -3.43 -9.84
CA TRP A 447 -32.60 -4.48 -9.43
C TRP A 447 -32.44 -4.57 -7.92
N LEU A 448 -32.65 -3.44 -7.23
CA LEU A 448 -32.62 -3.33 -5.77
C LEU A 448 -33.99 -3.61 -5.16
N ASP A 449 -34.00 -4.18 -3.97
CA ASP A 449 -35.18 -4.20 -3.14
C ASP A 449 -35.31 -2.87 -2.41
N VAL A 450 -36.46 -2.20 -2.55
CA VAL A 450 -36.68 -0.88 -1.98
C VAL A 450 -38.07 -0.81 -1.39
N LYS A 451 -38.18 -0.31 -0.14
CA LYS A 451 -39.45 -0.02 0.52
C LYS A 451 -39.66 1.48 0.56
N VAL A 452 -40.85 1.94 0.22
CA VAL A 452 -41.22 3.34 0.21
C VAL A 452 -42.50 3.49 1.03
N ASP A 453 -42.30 3.86 2.29
CA ASP A 453 -43.37 4.27 3.19
C ASP A 453 -43.14 5.74 3.60
N LEU A 454 -43.29 6.05 4.89
CA LEU A 454 -42.95 7.37 5.44
C LEU A 454 -41.45 7.70 5.22
N ASN A 455 -40.59 6.68 5.29
CA ASN A 455 -39.18 6.77 4.98
C ASN A 455 -38.80 5.81 3.84
N VAL A 456 -37.82 6.19 3.00
CA VAL A 456 -37.27 5.30 1.98
C VAL A 456 -36.23 4.39 2.63
N GLU A 457 -36.46 3.09 2.51
CA GLU A 457 -35.51 2.05 2.94
C GLU A 457 -34.96 1.30 1.73
N VAL A 458 -33.66 1.15 1.69
CA VAL A 458 -32.92 0.47 0.62
C VAL A 458 -32.47 -0.90 1.10
N GLY A 459 -32.87 -1.95 0.39
CA GLY A 459 -32.41 -3.33 0.58
C GLY A 459 -31.26 -3.67 -0.36
N TYR A 460 -30.98 -4.96 -0.46
CA TYR A 460 -29.93 -5.50 -1.35
C TYR A 460 -30.48 -5.84 -2.74
N TYR A 461 -29.57 -6.16 -3.67
CA TYR A 461 -29.96 -6.59 -5.00
C TYR A 461 -30.70 -7.94 -4.96
N LYS A 462 -31.85 -8.02 -5.65
CA LYS A 462 -32.69 -9.21 -5.73
C LYS A 462 -31.96 -10.38 -6.38
N ASN A 463 -31.16 -10.10 -7.40
CA ASN A 463 -30.33 -11.09 -8.10
C ASN A 463 -28.88 -10.60 -8.12
N TRP A 464 -28.17 -10.82 -7.02
CA TRP A 464 -26.81 -10.34 -6.85
C TRP A 464 -25.84 -10.93 -7.87
N ASP A 465 -25.93 -12.22 -8.17
CA ASP A 465 -25.01 -12.86 -9.13
C ASP A 465 -25.09 -12.25 -10.52
N LEU A 466 -26.29 -11.82 -10.92
CA LEU A 466 -26.50 -11.12 -12.19
C LEU A 466 -25.83 -9.74 -12.17
N VAL A 467 -26.07 -8.96 -11.11
CA VAL A 467 -25.50 -7.61 -10.95
C VAL A 467 -24.00 -7.67 -10.83
N LYS A 468 -23.48 -8.62 -10.07
CA LYS A 468 -22.03 -8.85 -9.91
C LYS A 468 -21.37 -9.15 -11.27
N ARG A 469 -21.92 -10.07 -12.05
CA ARG A 469 -21.43 -10.37 -13.42
C ARG A 469 -21.47 -9.14 -14.32
N PHE A 470 -22.55 -8.35 -14.28
CA PHE A 470 -22.66 -7.09 -15.03
C PHE A 470 -21.55 -6.10 -14.65
N ILE A 471 -21.33 -5.88 -13.35
CA ILE A 471 -20.27 -4.98 -12.84
C ILE A 471 -18.90 -5.43 -13.34
N ILE A 472 -18.58 -6.72 -13.22
CA ILE A 472 -17.30 -7.27 -13.67
C ILE A 472 -17.13 -7.15 -15.18
N ASP A 473 -18.17 -7.46 -15.97
CA ASP A 473 -18.14 -7.35 -17.43
C ASP A 473 -17.94 -5.90 -17.88
N CYS A 474 -18.62 -4.94 -17.22
CA CYS A 474 -18.45 -3.53 -17.50
C CYS A 474 -17.05 -3.02 -17.11
N LEU A 475 -16.55 -3.39 -15.95
CA LEU A 475 -15.22 -3.02 -15.50
C LEU A 475 -14.15 -3.48 -16.49
N THR A 476 -14.20 -4.75 -16.88
CA THR A 476 -13.14 -5.36 -17.70
C THR A 476 -13.21 -4.99 -19.17
N ARG A 477 -14.39 -4.64 -19.72
CA ARG A 477 -14.56 -4.40 -21.14
C ARG A 477 -14.78 -2.93 -21.53
N GLN A 478 -15.32 -2.10 -20.65
CA GLN A 478 -15.73 -0.75 -21.03
C GLN A 478 -15.08 0.37 -20.22
N LEU A 479 -14.82 0.18 -18.95
CA LEU A 479 -14.21 1.23 -18.11
C LEU A 479 -12.70 1.30 -18.22
N LEU A 480 -12.07 0.25 -18.74
CA LEU A 480 -10.62 0.16 -18.87
C LEU A 480 -10.11 0.28 -20.31
N THR A 481 -11.00 0.36 -21.29
CA THR A 481 -10.71 0.70 -22.69
C THR A 481 -10.81 2.20 -22.91
#